data_7ad39141fb999ad2f8cef018e410aa61
#
_entry.id   7ad39141fb999ad2f8cef018e410aa61
#
_cell.length_a   1.000
_cell.length_b   1.000
_cell.length_c   1.000
_cell.angle_alpha   90.00
_cell.angle_beta   90.00
_cell.angle_gamma   90.00
#
_symmetry.space_group_name_H-M   'P 1'
#
loop_
_entity.id
_entity.type
_entity.pdbx_description
1 polymer ?
#
loop_
_entity_poly.entity_id
_entity_poly.type
_entity_poly.pdbx_seq_one_letter_code
_entity_poly.pdbx_strand_id
1 'polypeptide(L)'
;MRIISGSAGGIPIAVPKTLLRPTADRVREAVFSMLGERTEGAAVLDLFAGSGSYGLECLSRGAASCVFVESDRAAGPVIAANLKKAGLTGGTVATAPVESWLKAKTGQFDLIFADPPFLKQKGDRDWDAVLLASEELTGLLAPGGVFVLESFAKSAQPPPPGAPWSCAVERRYGDVVVRLFLFSLPAPDAAAPGPADL
;
A
#
# COMPACT_ATOMS: atom_id res chain seq x y z
N MET A 1 0.83 -19.40 -2.12
CA MET A 1 0.21 -18.10 -2.41
C MET A 1 -0.25 -18.09 -3.86
N ARG A 2 -1.38 -17.47 -4.19
CA ARG A 2 -1.93 -17.35 -5.55
C ARG A 2 -2.62 -16.02 -5.73
N ILE A 3 -2.83 -15.59 -6.97
CA ILE A 3 -3.75 -14.50 -7.31
C ILE A 3 -5.18 -14.99 -7.02
N ILE A 4 -5.98 -14.15 -6.34
CA ILE A 4 -7.29 -14.58 -5.82
C ILE A 4 -8.36 -14.46 -6.91
N SER A 5 -8.37 -13.33 -7.64
CA SER A 5 -9.45 -13.00 -8.57
C SER A 5 -8.94 -12.24 -9.79
N GLY A 6 -9.86 -11.88 -10.70
CA GLY A 6 -9.56 -11.13 -11.92
C GLY A 6 -9.07 -12.01 -13.07
N SER A 7 -8.43 -11.39 -14.06
CA SER A 7 -7.98 -12.04 -15.32
C SER A 7 -6.95 -13.16 -15.10
N ALA A 8 -6.19 -13.10 -14.01
CA ALA A 8 -5.16 -14.07 -13.62
C ALA A 8 -5.53 -14.87 -12.35
N GLY A 9 -6.81 -14.87 -11.97
CA GLY A 9 -7.30 -15.57 -10.77
C GLY A 9 -6.93 -17.06 -10.76
N GLY A 10 -6.48 -17.55 -9.60
CA GLY A 10 -6.04 -18.93 -9.41
C GLY A 10 -4.58 -19.22 -9.76
N ILE A 11 -3.89 -18.32 -10.48
CA ILE A 11 -2.48 -18.54 -10.87
C ILE A 11 -1.57 -18.47 -9.63
N PRO A 12 -0.77 -19.54 -9.38
CA PRO A 12 0.16 -19.55 -8.27
C PRO A 12 1.36 -18.63 -8.54
N ILE A 13 1.70 -17.79 -7.56
CA ILE A 13 2.85 -16.90 -7.59
C ILE A 13 3.99 -17.44 -6.76
N ALA A 14 5.21 -17.21 -7.22
CA ALA A 14 6.42 -17.51 -6.47
C ALA A 14 6.56 -16.51 -5.31
N VAL A 15 6.95 -17.02 -4.14
CA VAL A 15 7.19 -16.22 -2.93
C VAL A 15 8.59 -16.52 -2.44
N PRO A 16 9.42 -15.53 -2.16
CA PRO A 16 10.69 -15.75 -1.48
C PRO A 16 10.48 -16.53 -0.18
N LYS A 17 11.35 -17.50 0.10
CA LYS A 17 11.22 -18.40 1.28
C LYS A 17 11.11 -17.65 2.61
N THR A 18 11.65 -16.44 2.67
CA THR A 18 11.65 -15.56 3.85
C THR A 18 10.32 -14.89 4.14
N LEU A 19 9.36 -14.90 3.18
CA LEU A 19 8.11 -14.12 3.24
C LEU A 19 6.84 -14.98 3.38
N LEU A 20 6.97 -16.28 3.60
CA LEU A 20 5.79 -17.16 3.74
C LEU A 20 5.06 -16.91 5.06
N ARG A 21 3.85 -16.37 4.99
CA ARG A 21 2.91 -16.23 6.12
C ARG A 21 1.61 -16.99 5.80
N PRO A 22 1.16 -17.95 6.63
CA PRO A 22 -0.05 -18.75 6.34
C PRO A 22 -1.35 -17.95 6.24
N THR A 23 -1.41 -16.75 6.84
CA THR A 23 -2.60 -15.88 6.89
C THR A 23 -2.68 -14.88 5.73
N ALA A 24 -1.63 -14.74 4.93
CA ALA A 24 -1.51 -13.69 3.91
C ALA A 24 -2.63 -13.73 2.85
N ASP A 25 -3.04 -14.91 2.38
CA ASP A 25 -4.11 -15.03 1.37
C ASP A 25 -5.46 -14.54 1.90
N ARG A 26 -5.80 -14.89 3.16
CA ARG A 26 -7.08 -14.49 3.79
C ARG A 26 -7.12 -12.98 4.08
N VAL A 27 -6.02 -12.41 4.52
CA VAL A 27 -5.91 -10.97 4.76
C VAL A 27 -6.07 -10.22 3.44
N ARG A 28 -5.35 -10.65 2.40
CA ARG A 28 -5.44 -10.03 1.08
C ARG A 28 -6.86 -10.13 0.48
N GLU A 29 -7.53 -11.28 0.59
CA GLU A 29 -8.92 -11.44 0.17
C GLU A 29 -9.84 -10.41 0.86
N ALA A 30 -9.68 -10.24 2.16
CA ALA A 30 -10.45 -9.27 2.92
C ALA A 30 -10.15 -7.82 2.49
N VAL A 31 -8.88 -7.47 2.24
CA VAL A 31 -8.50 -6.14 1.73
C VAL A 31 -9.19 -5.85 0.40
N PHE A 32 -9.15 -6.77 -0.55
CA PHE A 32 -9.79 -6.54 -1.85
C PHE A 32 -11.32 -6.56 -1.78
N SER A 33 -11.90 -7.27 -0.82
CA SER A 33 -13.34 -7.18 -0.53
C SER A 33 -13.72 -5.78 0.00
N MET A 34 -12.88 -5.16 0.83
CA MET A 34 -13.12 -3.80 1.34
C MET A 34 -12.89 -2.72 0.27
N LEU A 35 -11.95 -2.92 -0.64
CA LEU A 35 -11.66 -2.00 -1.75
C LEU A 35 -12.76 -2.03 -2.83
N GLY A 36 -13.43 -3.16 -3.04
CA GLY A 36 -14.45 -3.31 -4.08
C GLY A 36 -13.92 -3.04 -5.48
N GLU A 37 -14.59 -2.16 -6.20
CA GLU A 37 -14.27 -1.81 -7.61
C GLU A 37 -13.14 -0.77 -7.75
N ARG A 38 -12.56 -0.28 -6.65
CA ARG A 38 -11.52 0.76 -6.68
C ARG A 38 -10.22 0.33 -7.36
N THR A 39 -10.06 -0.93 -7.69
CA THR A 39 -8.89 -1.46 -8.40
C THR A 39 -8.97 -1.28 -9.91
N GLU A 40 -10.18 -1.20 -10.49
CA GLU A 40 -10.33 -1.08 -11.93
C GLU A 40 -9.85 0.28 -12.43
N GLY A 41 -8.95 0.27 -13.42
CA GLY A 41 -8.33 1.46 -13.99
C GLY A 41 -7.33 2.18 -13.06
N ALA A 42 -7.12 1.71 -11.84
CA ALA A 42 -6.30 2.40 -10.83
C ALA A 42 -4.81 2.43 -11.18
N ALA A 43 -4.15 3.54 -10.85
CA ALA A 43 -2.70 3.61 -10.70
C ALA A 43 -2.33 3.16 -9.29
N VAL A 44 -1.49 2.13 -9.17
CA VAL A 44 -1.20 1.43 -7.90
C VAL A 44 0.27 1.57 -7.52
N LEU A 45 0.53 1.77 -6.22
CA LEU A 45 1.85 1.71 -5.62
C LEU A 45 1.87 0.61 -4.56
N ASP A 46 2.75 -0.37 -4.71
CA ASP A 46 2.95 -1.49 -3.79
C ASP A 46 4.31 -1.32 -3.09
N LEU A 47 4.29 -0.77 -1.88
CA LEU A 47 5.47 -0.52 -1.04
C LEU A 47 5.78 -1.77 -0.21
N PHE A 48 7.06 -2.09 -0.07
CA PHE A 48 7.52 -3.35 0.55
C PHE A 48 6.96 -4.57 -0.19
N ALA A 49 7.01 -4.51 -1.53
CA ALA A 49 6.23 -5.38 -2.41
C ALA A 49 6.53 -6.88 -2.26
N GLY A 50 7.72 -7.27 -1.78
CA GLY A 50 8.11 -8.65 -1.56
C GLY A 50 7.92 -9.53 -2.79
N SER A 51 6.90 -10.38 -2.81
CA SER A 51 6.53 -11.19 -3.97
C SER A 51 5.66 -10.47 -5.00
N GLY A 52 5.24 -9.22 -4.72
CA GLY A 52 4.32 -8.44 -5.53
C GLY A 52 2.85 -8.81 -5.34
N SER A 53 2.49 -9.44 -4.23
CA SER A 53 1.16 -10.06 -4.08
C SER A 53 -0.01 -9.08 -4.14
N TYR A 54 0.13 -7.87 -3.61
CA TYR A 54 -0.90 -6.83 -3.69
C TYR A 54 -1.00 -6.23 -5.08
N GLY A 55 0.13 -5.81 -5.65
CA GLY A 55 0.14 -5.22 -6.99
C GLY A 55 -0.27 -6.19 -8.09
N LEU A 56 0.14 -7.46 -8.01
CA LEU A 56 -0.31 -8.50 -8.95
C LEU A 56 -1.83 -8.73 -8.87
N GLU A 57 -2.39 -8.74 -7.67
CA GLU A 57 -3.83 -8.84 -7.49
C GLU A 57 -4.57 -7.63 -8.08
N CYS A 58 -4.04 -6.41 -7.88
CA CYS A 58 -4.59 -5.19 -8.49
C CYS A 58 -4.59 -5.27 -10.01
N LEU A 59 -3.45 -5.62 -10.62
CA LEU A 59 -3.35 -5.78 -12.07
C LEU A 59 -4.30 -6.85 -12.61
N SER A 60 -4.44 -7.96 -11.89
CA SER A 60 -5.40 -9.01 -12.24
C SER A 60 -6.85 -8.54 -12.21
N ARG A 61 -7.17 -7.57 -11.34
CA ARG A 61 -8.51 -6.96 -11.19
C ARG A 61 -8.70 -5.72 -12.06
N GLY A 62 -7.80 -5.47 -13.02
CA GLY A 62 -7.97 -4.41 -14.01
C GLY A 62 -7.30 -3.08 -13.67
N ALA A 63 -6.38 -3.02 -12.71
CA ALA A 63 -5.58 -1.82 -12.49
C ALA A 63 -4.79 -1.45 -13.76
N ALA A 64 -4.73 -0.16 -14.09
CA ALA A 64 -4.05 0.34 -15.27
C ALA A 64 -2.52 0.19 -15.14
N SER A 65 -1.99 0.39 -13.95
CA SER A 65 -0.56 0.28 -13.68
C SER A 65 -0.27 -0.07 -12.22
N CYS A 66 0.92 -0.65 -11.98
CA CYS A 66 1.43 -0.88 -10.63
C CYS A 66 2.94 -0.66 -10.59
N VAL A 67 3.38 0.17 -9.64
CA VAL A 67 4.79 0.30 -9.29
C VAL A 67 5.05 -0.53 -8.03
N PHE A 68 5.93 -1.52 -8.15
CA PHE A 68 6.40 -2.35 -7.04
C PHE A 68 7.70 -1.78 -6.52
N VAL A 69 7.74 -1.39 -5.25
CA VAL A 69 8.94 -0.88 -4.58
C VAL A 69 9.42 -1.89 -3.56
N GLU A 70 10.63 -2.41 -3.77
CA GLU A 70 11.22 -3.42 -2.90
C GLU A 70 12.74 -3.23 -2.80
N SER A 71 13.25 -3.31 -1.60
CA SER A 71 14.69 -3.12 -1.33
C SER A 71 15.53 -4.38 -1.57
N ASP A 72 14.92 -5.57 -1.42
CA ASP A 72 15.59 -6.84 -1.69
C ASP A 72 15.77 -7.04 -3.20
N ARG A 73 17.04 -7.02 -3.63
CA ARG A 73 17.40 -7.26 -5.04
C ARG A 73 16.95 -8.62 -5.57
N ALA A 74 16.75 -9.60 -4.69
CA ALA A 74 16.27 -10.93 -5.09
C ALA A 74 14.76 -10.94 -5.39
N ALA A 75 14.00 -10.01 -4.84
CA ALA A 75 12.55 -9.95 -5.04
C ALA A 75 12.17 -9.41 -6.43
N GLY A 76 12.93 -8.47 -6.99
CA GLY A 76 12.64 -7.90 -8.30
C GLY A 76 12.47 -8.94 -9.42
N PRO A 77 13.42 -9.86 -9.62
CA PRO A 77 13.26 -10.97 -10.58
C PRO A 77 12.05 -11.87 -10.29
N VAL A 78 11.70 -12.07 -9.00
CA VAL A 78 10.52 -12.87 -8.62
C VAL A 78 9.24 -12.18 -9.05
N ILE A 79 9.10 -10.86 -8.80
CA ILE A 79 7.94 -10.07 -9.24
C ILE A 79 7.82 -10.11 -10.77
N ALA A 80 8.93 -9.89 -11.49
CA ALA A 80 8.95 -9.95 -12.96
C ALA A 80 8.54 -11.32 -13.51
N ALA A 81 9.01 -12.41 -12.88
CA ALA A 81 8.62 -13.76 -13.24
C ALA A 81 7.14 -14.03 -12.96
N ASN A 82 6.60 -13.52 -11.85
CA ASN A 82 5.19 -13.61 -11.50
C ASN A 82 4.31 -12.85 -12.50
N LEU A 83 4.67 -11.61 -12.87
CA LEU A 83 3.99 -10.83 -13.91
C LEU A 83 3.92 -11.59 -15.23
N LYS A 84 5.07 -12.10 -15.69
CA LYS A 84 5.16 -12.89 -16.92
C LYS A 84 4.30 -14.15 -16.86
N LYS A 85 4.39 -14.90 -15.77
CA LYS A 85 3.61 -16.13 -15.57
C LYS A 85 2.12 -15.89 -15.56
N ALA A 86 1.69 -14.78 -14.97
CA ALA A 86 0.30 -14.39 -14.88
C ALA A 86 -0.22 -13.70 -16.18
N GLY A 87 0.64 -13.40 -17.14
CA GLY A 87 0.29 -12.67 -18.35
C GLY A 87 -0.15 -11.22 -18.07
N LEU A 88 0.28 -10.65 -16.92
CA LEU A 88 -0.10 -9.31 -16.52
C LEU A 88 0.87 -8.26 -17.08
N THR A 89 0.31 -7.16 -17.56
CA THR A 89 1.03 -5.98 -18.06
C THR A 89 0.84 -4.80 -17.12
N GLY A 90 1.56 -3.69 -17.35
CA GLY A 90 1.41 -2.46 -16.54
C GLY A 90 2.21 -2.47 -15.23
N GLY A 91 2.93 -3.55 -14.91
CA GLY A 91 3.79 -3.63 -13.74
C GLY A 91 5.20 -3.08 -13.98
N THR A 92 5.72 -2.25 -13.07
CA THR A 92 7.09 -1.74 -13.06
C THR A 92 7.73 -2.02 -11.71
N VAL A 93 8.94 -2.59 -11.70
CA VAL A 93 9.66 -2.91 -10.46
C VAL A 93 10.76 -1.88 -10.21
N ALA A 94 10.74 -1.28 -9.02
CA ALA A 94 11.77 -0.38 -8.52
C ALA A 94 12.52 -1.05 -7.36
N THR A 95 13.77 -1.44 -7.59
CA THR A 95 14.61 -2.00 -6.53
C THR A 95 15.29 -0.88 -5.76
N ALA A 96 14.65 -0.43 -4.69
CA ALA A 96 15.13 0.67 -3.86
C ALA A 96 14.53 0.59 -2.43
N PRO A 97 15.22 1.15 -1.41
CA PRO A 97 14.59 1.41 -0.12
C PRO A 97 13.40 2.35 -0.28
N VAL A 98 12.27 2.02 0.38
CA VAL A 98 11.00 2.76 0.27
C VAL A 98 11.18 4.26 0.53
N GLU A 99 11.90 4.66 1.58
CA GLU A 99 12.11 6.09 1.87
C GLU A 99 12.88 6.84 0.77
N SER A 100 13.92 6.21 0.24
CA SER A 100 14.71 6.82 -0.84
C SER A 100 13.86 6.98 -2.09
N TRP A 101 13.00 5.99 -2.34
CA TRP A 101 12.09 6.02 -3.47
C TRP A 101 11.02 7.11 -3.32
N LEU A 102 10.37 7.19 -2.16
CA LEU A 102 9.35 8.21 -1.87
C LEU A 102 9.89 9.64 -2.07
N LYS A 103 11.10 9.93 -1.55
CA LYS A 103 11.75 11.24 -1.69
C LYS A 103 12.07 11.63 -3.13
N ALA A 104 12.29 10.67 -4.01
CA ALA A 104 12.71 10.91 -5.39
C ALA A 104 11.57 10.91 -6.39
N LYS A 105 10.33 10.61 -5.97
CA LYS A 105 9.21 10.38 -6.88
C LYS A 105 8.16 11.47 -6.79
N THR A 106 7.54 11.71 -7.94
CA THR A 106 6.37 12.55 -8.13
C THR A 106 5.32 11.74 -8.90
N GLY A 107 4.09 12.18 -8.88
CA GLY A 107 2.96 11.52 -9.52
C GLY A 107 1.86 11.27 -8.51
N GLN A 108 0.82 10.60 -8.93
CA GLN A 108 -0.33 10.28 -8.08
C GLN A 108 -0.74 8.83 -8.29
N PHE A 109 -1.15 8.20 -7.20
CA PHE A 109 -1.66 6.84 -7.17
C PHE A 109 -3.06 6.83 -6.54
N ASP A 110 -3.95 6.05 -7.11
CA ASP A 110 -5.30 5.86 -6.59
C ASP A 110 -5.29 4.91 -5.38
N LEU A 111 -4.37 3.93 -5.42
CA LEU A 111 -4.18 2.95 -4.35
C LEU A 111 -2.71 2.85 -3.98
N ILE A 112 -2.42 2.97 -2.69
CA ILE A 112 -1.08 2.70 -2.15
C ILE A 112 -1.21 1.58 -1.12
N PHE A 113 -0.39 0.55 -1.25
CA PHE A 113 -0.29 -0.55 -0.28
C PHE A 113 1.05 -0.51 0.42
N ALA A 114 1.07 -0.86 1.70
CA ALA A 114 2.29 -1.12 2.46
C ALA A 114 2.08 -2.29 3.43
N ASP A 115 2.94 -3.32 3.31
CA ASP A 115 3.11 -4.42 4.28
C ASP A 115 4.56 -4.41 4.78
N PRO A 116 4.93 -3.42 5.62
CA PRO A 116 6.29 -3.27 6.08
C PRO A 116 6.71 -4.41 7.02
N PRO A 117 8.02 -4.65 7.19
CA PRO A 117 8.51 -5.59 8.18
C PRO A 117 8.06 -5.17 9.59
N PHE A 118 7.47 -6.12 10.32
CA PHE A 118 6.98 -5.86 11.67
C PHE A 118 8.11 -5.65 12.67
N LEU A 119 7.86 -4.79 13.66
CA LEU A 119 8.72 -4.65 14.83
C LEU A 119 8.80 -5.98 15.59
N LYS A 120 9.97 -6.60 15.61
CA LYS A 120 10.22 -7.87 16.33
C LYS A 120 11.04 -7.68 17.59
N GLN A 121 11.87 -6.66 17.61
CA GLN A 121 12.80 -6.39 18.72
C GLN A 121 13.01 -4.89 18.91
N LYS A 122 13.55 -4.54 20.08
CA LYS A 122 13.91 -3.16 20.40
C LYS A 122 15.00 -2.67 19.44
N GLY A 123 14.73 -1.55 18.76
CA GLY A 123 15.63 -0.96 17.76
C GLY A 123 15.19 -1.19 16.33
N ASP A 124 14.21 -2.06 16.07
CA ASP A 124 13.57 -2.15 14.76
C ASP A 124 12.86 -0.82 14.43
N ARG A 125 12.79 -0.51 13.16
CA ARG A 125 12.16 0.72 12.70
C ARG A 125 10.64 0.63 12.76
N ASP A 126 10.01 1.63 13.36
CA ASP A 126 8.56 1.79 13.36
C ASP A 126 8.09 2.37 12.01
N TRP A 127 7.78 1.47 11.09
CA TRP A 127 7.32 1.85 9.76
C TRP A 127 5.92 2.46 9.76
N ASP A 128 5.05 2.09 10.70
CA ASP A 128 3.73 2.71 10.83
C ASP A 128 3.88 4.20 11.11
N ALA A 129 4.68 4.55 12.11
CA ALA A 129 4.94 5.95 12.46
C ALA A 129 5.60 6.71 11.29
N VAL A 130 6.59 6.09 10.62
CA VAL A 130 7.28 6.70 9.47
C VAL A 130 6.34 6.97 8.31
N LEU A 131 5.53 5.99 7.91
CA LEU A 131 4.62 6.13 6.77
C LEU A 131 3.47 7.10 7.05
N LEU A 132 2.88 7.02 8.26
CA LEU A 132 1.77 7.89 8.64
C LEU A 132 2.18 9.35 8.85
N ALA A 133 3.48 9.62 9.07
CA ALA A 133 4.03 10.97 9.16
C ALA A 133 4.66 11.47 7.85
N SER A 134 4.70 10.67 6.78
CA SER A 134 5.40 11.02 5.54
C SER A 134 4.57 11.96 4.67
N GLU A 135 5.07 13.18 4.48
CA GLU A 135 4.52 14.15 3.53
C GLU A 135 4.69 13.68 2.08
N GLU A 136 5.80 13.00 1.78
CA GLU A 136 6.05 12.44 0.46
C GLU A 136 5.01 11.39 0.08
N LEU A 137 4.64 10.51 1.03
CA LEU A 137 3.60 9.51 0.81
C LEU A 137 2.24 10.16 0.58
N THR A 138 1.91 11.17 1.39
CA THR A 138 0.66 11.93 1.24
C THR A 138 0.59 12.63 -0.10
N GLY A 139 1.70 13.23 -0.55
CA GLY A 139 1.78 13.91 -1.85
C GLY A 139 1.64 12.98 -3.07
N LEU A 140 1.86 11.67 -2.89
CA LEU A 140 1.69 10.66 -3.93
C LEU A 140 0.27 10.07 -3.99
N LEU A 141 -0.58 10.27 -2.99
CA LEU A 141 -1.94 9.76 -3.03
C LEU A 141 -2.85 10.73 -3.76
N ALA A 142 -3.57 10.24 -4.77
CA ALA A 142 -4.55 11.01 -5.51
C ALA A 142 -5.72 11.46 -4.62
N PRO A 143 -6.39 12.59 -4.93
CA PRO A 143 -7.62 12.96 -4.23
C PRO A 143 -8.65 11.83 -4.29
N GLY A 144 -9.16 11.40 -3.12
CA GLY A 144 -10.05 10.25 -3.00
C GLY A 144 -9.36 8.89 -3.06
N GLY A 145 -8.04 8.87 -3.17
CA GLY A 145 -7.23 7.65 -3.13
C GLY A 145 -7.25 6.97 -1.76
N VAL A 146 -6.81 5.72 -1.74
CA VAL A 146 -6.79 4.89 -0.51
C VAL A 146 -5.38 4.42 -0.22
N PHE A 147 -4.93 4.63 1.01
CA PHE A 147 -3.72 4.03 1.54
C PHE A 147 -4.08 2.84 2.42
N VAL A 148 -3.59 1.65 2.06
CA VAL A 148 -3.79 0.39 2.79
C VAL A 148 -2.50 0.06 3.52
N LEU A 149 -2.57 -0.01 4.85
CA LEU A 149 -1.43 -0.32 5.71
C LEU A 149 -1.69 -1.60 6.50
N GLU A 150 -0.84 -2.60 6.33
CA GLU A 150 -0.73 -3.74 7.23
C GLU A 150 0.23 -3.44 8.37
N SER A 151 -0.19 -3.77 9.58
CA SER A 151 0.59 -3.51 10.80
C SER A 151 0.53 -4.70 11.73
N PHE A 152 1.54 -4.83 12.60
CA PHE A 152 1.45 -5.76 13.70
C PHE A 152 0.52 -5.18 14.78
N ALA A 153 -0.50 -5.94 15.18
CA ALA A 153 -1.57 -5.44 16.05
C ALA A 153 -1.11 -4.85 17.40
N LYS A 154 0.05 -5.30 17.89
CA LYS A 154 0.62 -4.79 19.16
C LYS A 154 1.36 -3.47 19.01
N SER A 155 1.77 -3.11 17.81
CA SER A 155 2.53 -1.88 17.51
C SER A 155 1.79 -0.91 16.61
N ALA A 156 0.58 -1.24 16.16
CA ALA A 156 -0.22 -0.36 15.32
C ALA A 156 -0.48 0.98 16.03
N GLN A 157 -0.06 2.08 15.40
CA GLN A 157 -0.21 3.44 15.91
C GLN A 157 -1.27 4.21 15.12
N PRO A 158 -2.04 5.10 15.76
CA PRO A 158 -2.90 6.02 15.03
C PRO A 158 -2.05 7.01 14.22
N PRO A 159 -2.62 7.64 13.18
CA PRO A 159 -1.96 8.77 12.52
C PRO A 159 -1.59 9.87 13.53
N PRO A 160 -0.48 10.58 13.33
CA PRO A 160 -0.12 11.68 14.19
C PRO A 160 -1.18 12.80 14.12
N PRO A 161 -1.35 13.60 15.19
CA PRO A 161 -2.27 14.74 15.17
C PRO A 161 -1.97 15.68 14.01
N GLY A 162 -3.00 16.10 13.28
CA GLY A 162 -2.87 16.98 12.12
C GLY A 162 -2.47 16.28 10.81
N ALA A 163 -2.20 14.97 10.83
CA ALA A 163 -1.98 14.23 9.60
C ALA A 163 -3.27 14.19 8.75
N PRO A 164 -3.15 14.28 7.41
CA PRO A 164 -4.30 14.31 6.51
C PRO A 164 -4.95 12.95 6.28
N TRP A 165 -4.77 12.03 7.22
CA TRP A 165 -5.30 10.67 7.16
C TRP A 165 -6.60 10.54 7.94
N SER A 166 -7.65 10.05 7.29
CA SER A 166 -8.86 9.56 7.94
C SER A 166 -8.89 8.03 7.87
N CYS A 167 -8.82 7.35 9.01
CA CYS A 167 -8.95 5.90 9.06
C CYS A 167 -10.41 5.52 8.82
N ALA A 168 -10.72 5.10 7.60
CA ALA A 168 -12.08 4.72 7.20
C ALA A 168 -12.44 3.30 7.66
N VAL A 169 -11.46 2.40 7.67
CA VAL A 169 -11.66 1.00 8.05
C VAL A 169 -10.45 0.49 8.83
N GLU A 170 -10.71 -0.20 9.93
CA GLU A 170 -9.71 -0.99 10.65
C GLU A 170 -10.26 -2.40 10.86
N ARG A 171 -9.48 -3.42 10.53
CA ARG A 171 -9.83 -4.83 10.73
C ARG A 171 -8.64 -5.62 11.26
N ARG A 172 -8.89 -6.47 12.23
CA ARG A 172 -7.88 -7.33 12.84
C ARG A 172 -8.00 -8.79 12.40
N TYR A 173 -6.87 -9.38 12.01
CA TYR A 173 -6.74 -10.77 11.58
C TYR A 173 -5.60 -11.42 12.38
N GLY A 174 -5.92 -11.96 13.56
CA GLY A 174 -4.92 -12.49 14.49
C GLY A 174 -3.96 -11.40 14.98
N ASP A 175 -2.68 -11.51 14.62
CA ASP A 175 -1.65 -10.54 14.98
C ASP A 175 -1.46 -9.43 13.93
N VAL A 176 -2.25 -9.42 12.86
CA VAL A 176 -2.22 -8.40 11.82
C VAL A 176 -3.43 -7.47 11.96
N VAL A 177 -3.19 -6.18 11.81
CA VAL A 177 -4.23 -5.16 11.63
C VAL A 177 -4.08 -4.57 10.23
N VAL A 178 -5.18 -4.52 9.50
CA VAL A 178 -5.28 -3.81 8.22
C VAL A 178 -6.06 -2.54 8.42
N ARG A 179 -5.51 -1.44 7.96
CA ARG A 179 -6.15 -0.12 8.00
C ARG A 179 -6.23 0.48 6.61
N LEU A 180 -7.40 1.00 6.28
CA LEU A 180 -7.64 1.77 5.05
C LEU A 180 -7.76 3.24 5.44
N PHE A 181 -6.82 4.04 4.97
CA PHE A 181 -6.81 5.47 5.16
C PHE A 181 -7.28 6.16 3.88
N LEU A 182 -8.18 7.13 4.06
CA LEU A 182 -8.55 8.08 3.02
C LEU A 182 -7.73 9.34 3.20
N PHE A 183 -7.30 9.92 2.07
CA PHE A 183 -6.68 11.23 2.06
C PHE A 183 -7.78 12.30 2.16
N SER A 184 -7.78 13.04 3.25
CA SER A 184 -8.64 14.21 3.42
C SER A 184 -7.80 15.43 3.11
N LEU A 185 -8.06 16.12 1.99
CA LEU A 185 -7.52 17.45 1.80
C LEU A 185 -7.95 18.29 3.03
N PRO A 186 -7.05 19.06 3.66
CA PRO A 186 -7.48 20.04 4.63
C PRO A 186 -8.55 20.91 3.95
N ALA A 187 -9.67 21.12 4.63
CA ALA A 187 -10.68 22.05 4.12
C ALA A 187 -9.96 23.36 3.78
N PRO A 188 -10.21 23.98 2.60
CA PRO A 188 -9.64 25.28 2.30
C PRO A 188 -9.97 26.19 3.49
N ASP A 189 -8.93 26.81 4.07
CA ASP A 189 -9.06 27.70 5.22
C ASP A 189 -10.31 28.57 5.01
N ALA A 190 -11.27 28.41 5.91
CA ALA A 190 -12.38 29.33 5.97
C ALA A 190 -11.72 30.73 6.14
N ALA A 191 -11.80 31.55 5.09
CA ALA A 191 -11.20 32.84 5.03
C ALA A 191 -11.41 33.54 6.38
N ALA A 192 -10.32 33.92 7.03
CA ALA A 192 -10.39 34.68 8.27
C ALA A 192 -11.34 35.87 8.02
N PRO A 193 -12.31 36.13 8.93
CA PRO A 193 -13.19 37.30 8.76
C PRO A 193 -12.32 38.53 8.63
N GLY A 194 -12.46 39.22 7.50
CA GLY A 194 -11.78 40.44 7.24
C GLY A 194 -11.99 41.41 8.41
N PRO A 195 -11.05 42.35 8.68
CA PRO A 195 -11.20 43.30 9.76
C PRO A 195 -12.51 44.10 9.55
N ALA A 196 -13.36 44.04 10.58
CA ALA A 196 -14.56 44.85 10.63
C ALA A 196 -14.14 46.35 10.52
N ASP A 197 -14.65 47.00 9.50
CA ASP A 197 -14.56 48.45 9.37
C ASP A 197 -15.22 49.10 10.61
N LEU A 198 -14.41 49.81 11.39
CA LEU A 198 -14.83 50.77 12.39
C LEU A 198 -14.94 52.15 11.73
#